data_383652fdddae68ea1609f92a193dc439
#
_entry.id   383652fdddae68ea1609f92a193dc439
#
_cell.length_a   1.000
_cell.length_b   1.000
_cell.length_c   1.000
_cell.angle_alpha   90.00
_cell.angle_beta   90.00
_cell.angle_gamma   90.00
#
_symmetry.space_group_name_H-M   'P 1'
#
loop_
_entity.id
_entity.type
_entity.pdbx_description
1 polymer ?
#
loop_
_entity_poly.entity_id
_entity_poly.type
_entity_poly.pdbx_seq_one_letter_code
_entity_poly.pdbx_strand_id
1 'polypeptide(L)'
;SGAAPAQSTVDGLPIRGGERTDFVLEDGYGNKLELEEGIYVNRLRDVDAGTQQDLYFIDFASREFFANEQTRVVKRYEGNIGDNVEKILKDVLKVTTDIQVDKTAVPYNFIGNDRKPFYICTWLASKSIPEISTEDGKSGIKASAGYLFFQTRDGYHFRSIDKIFQQKIKKKFIFTNTTNMPEGYDAKILKYDINSDIDLGKN
;
A
#
# COMPACT_ATOMS: atom_id res chain seq x y z
N SER A 1 -12.29 52.80 1.43
CA SER A 1 -11.29 51.77 1.53
C SER A 1 -11.98 50.41 1.45
N GLY A 2 -12.07 49.86 0.23
CA GLY A 2 -12.60 48.51 0.02
C GLY A 2 -11.59 47.51 0.50
N ALA A 3 -11.92 46.69 1.48
CA ALA A 3 -11.15 45.49 1.79
C ALA A 3 -11.16 44.59 0.55
N ALA A 4 -10.00 44.15 0.12
CA ALA A 4 -9.92 43.16 -0.95
C ALA A 4 -10.71 41.92 -0.49
N PRO A 5 -11.47 41.25 -1.35
CA PRO A 5 -12.17 40.04 -1.00
C PRO A 5 -11.13 39.07 -0.43
N ALA A 6 -11.45 38.43 0.70
CA ALA A 6 -10.58 37.39 1.29
C ALA A 6 -10.40 36.31 0.24
N GLN A 7 -9.19 36.16 -0.26
CA GLN A 7 -8.84 35.12 -1.21
C GLN A 7 -8.89 33.80 -0.47
N SER A 8 -9.59 32.82 -1.02
CA SER A 8 -9.58 31.45 -0.47
C SER A 8 -8.13 30.93 -0.40
N THR A 9 -7.82 30.17 0.63
CA THR A 9 -6.48 29.55 0.76
C THR A 9 -6.13 28.71 -0.46
N VAL A 10 -7.13 28.09 -1.08
CA VAL A 10 -6.97 27.29 -2.31
C VAL A 10 -6.63 28.18 -3.52
N ASP A 11 -7.21 29.39 -3.61
CA ASP A 11 -6.90 30.35 -4.67
C ASP A 11 -5.51 31.02 -4.46
N GLY A 12 -5.10 31.17 -3.20
CA GLY A 12 -3.82 31.76 -2.83
C GLY A 12 -2.63 30.78 -2.94
N LEU A 13 -2.90 29.48 -2.80
CA LEU A 13 -1.93 28.40 -2.97
C LEU A 13 -2.36 27.55 -4.17
N PRO A 14 -1.91 27.85 -5.38
CA PRO A 14 -2.35 27.15 -6.58
C PRO A 14 -1.83 25.69 -6.57
N ILE A 15 -2.53 24.81 -5.87
CA ILE A 15 -2.27 23.38 -5.87
C ILE A 15 -2.74 22.84 -7.22
N ARG A 16 -1.78 22.44 -8.06
CA ARG A 16 -2.02 21.97 -9.44
C ARG A 16 -1.92 20.46 -9.58
N GLY A 17 -1.36 19.79 -8.57
CA GLY A 17 -0.99 18.38 -8.58
C GLY A 17 0.46 18.16 -8.95
N GLY A 18 1.07 17.16 -8.33
CA GLY A 18 2.48 16.83 -8.50
C GLY A 18 3.45 17.61 -7.59
N GLU A 19 2.94 18.51 -6.74
CA GLU A 19 3.78 19.19 -5.74
C GLU A 19 4.25 18.17 -4.70
N ARG A 20 5.56 18.22 -4.40
CA ARG A 20 6.14 17.46 -3.30
C ARG A 20 5.70 18.06 -1.98
N THR A 21 5.28 17.21 -1.08
CA THR A 21 4.87 17.58 0.27
C THR A 21 5.65 16.75 1.28
N ASP A 22 6.26 17.42 2.22
CA ASP A 22 6.87 16.81 3.40
C ASP A 22 5.97 17.10 4.59
N PHE A 23 5.55 16.07 5.30
CA PHE A 23 4.79 16.27 6.53
C PHE A 23 5.23 15.29 7.62
N VAL A 24 5.08 15.73 8.85
CA VAL A 24 5.35 14.95 10.04
C VAL A 24 4.08 14.85 10.85
N LEU A 25 3.67 13.65 11.18
CA LEU A 25 2.61 13.40 12.15
C LEU A 25 3.27 13.06 13.49
N GLU A 26 2.94 13.82 14.52
CA GLU A 26 3.40 13.60 15.87
C GLU A 26 2.21 13.29 16.78
N ASP A 27 2.29 12.21 17.53
CA ASP A 27 1.28 11.87 18.55
C ASP A 27 1.54 12.59 19.88
N GLY A 28 0.57 12.52 20.81
CA GLY A 28 0.69 13.13 22.14
C GLY A 28 1.81 12.55 23.00
N TYR A 29 2.48 11.50 22.57
CA TYR A 29 3.61 10.86 23.27
C TYR A 29 4.97 11.18 22.62
N GLY A 30 4.99 12.01 21.57
CA GLY A 30 6.20 12.39 20.85
C GLY A 30 6.65 11.39 19.79
N ASN A 31 5.84 10.37 19.46
CA ASN A 31 6.15 9.48 18.33
C ASN A 31 5.87 10.21 17.02
N LYS A 32 6.81 10.14 16.09
CA LYS A 32 6.72 10.81 14.79
C LYS A 32 6.56 9.81 13.66
N LEU A 33 5.68 10.13 12.73
CA LEU A 33 5.56 9.48 11.43
C LEU A 33 6.04 10.47 10.37
N GLU A 34 7.21 10.19 9.83
CA GLU A 34 7.81 10.92 8.71
C GLU A 34 7.84 10.02 7.47
N LEU A 35 7.61 10.59 6.31
CA LEU A 35 7.79 9.92 5.02
C LEU A 35 9.07 10.48 4.39
N GLU A 36 10.19 9.75 4.51
CA GLU A 36 11.53 10.20 4.15
C GLU A 36 11.65 10.65 2.67
N GLU A 37 10.95 10.00 1.76
CA GLU A 37 10.97 10.33 0.34
C GLU A 37 9.95 11.41 -0.06
N GLY A 38 9.17 11.91 0.91
CA GLY A 38 8.06 12.81 0.65
C GLY A 38 6.91 12.11 -0.08
N ILE A 39 5.83 12.83 -0.19
CA ILE A 39 4.65 12.43 -0.98
C ILE A 39 4.27 13.57 -1.91
N TYR A 40 3.51 13.25 -2.93
CA TYR A 40 3.13 14.21 -3.95
C TYR A 40 1.63 14.38 -3.98
N VAL A 41 1.20 15.63 -4.16
CA VAL A 41 -0.23 15.92 -4.34
C VAL A 41 -0.72 15.23 -5.61
N ASN A 42 -1.69 14.35 -5.46
CA ASN A 42 -2.32 13.64 -6.57
C ASN A 42 -3.64 14.29 -6.97
N ARG A 43 -4.44 14.68 -5.99
CA ARG A 43 -5.77 15.22 -6.25
C ARG A 43 -6.22 16.14 -5.13
N LEU A 44 -6.89 17.20 -5.51
CA LEU A 44 -7.68 18.06 -4.62
C LEU A 44 -9.17 17.77 -4.89
N ARG A 45 -9.95 17.55 -3.84
CA ARG A 45 -11.38 17.25 -3.95
C ARG A 45 -12.20 17.84 -2.82
N ASP A 46 -13.50 17.89 -3.05
CA ASP A 46 -14.50 18.32 -2.06
C ASP A 46 -14.15 19.68 -1.43
N VAL A 47 -13.84 20.67 -2.29
CA VAL A 47 -13.55 22.03 -1.84
C VAL A 47 -14.86 22.70 -1.45
N ASP A 48 -15.01 23.02 -0.17
CA ASP A 48 -16.10 23.81 0.38
C ASP A 48 -15.54 25.12 0.92
N ALA A 49 -15.73 26.19 0.18
CA ALA A 49 -15.25 27.51 0.52
C ALA A 49 -16.33 28.29 1.25
N GLY A 50 -16.19 28.43 2.57
CA GLY A 50 -17.07 29.18 3.42
C GLY A 50 -16.59 30.62 3.63
N THR A 51 -17.42 31.44 4.30
CA THR A 51 -17.06 32.83 4.64
C THR A 51 -16.03 32.93 5.77
N GLN A 52 -15.87 31.87 6.58
CA GLN A 52 -15.00 31.84 7.75
C GLN A 52 -13.98 30.70 7.73
N GLN A 53 -14.23 29.68 6.93
CA GLN A 53 -13.34 28.52 6.81
C GLN A 53 -13.48 27.86 5.46
N ASP A 54 -12.36 27.32 4.97
CA ASP A 54 -12.32 26.47 3.81
C ASP A 54 -12.04 25.04 4.28
N LEU A 55 -12.77 24.08 3.71
CA LEU A 55 -12.53 22.65 3.90
C LEU A 55 -12.21 22.02 2.54
N TYR A 56 -11.16 21.25 2.48
CA TYR A 56 -10.77 20.51 1.30
C TYR A 56 -10.02 19.25 1.65
N PHE A 57 -10.03 18.30 0.73
CA PHE A 57 -9.29 17.05 0.87
C PHE A 57 -8.17 16.99 -0.16
N ILE A 58 -6.97 16.65 0.28
CA ILE A 58 -5.84 16.43 -0.61
C ILE A 58 -5.48 14.95 -0.54
N ASP A 59 -5.54 14.29 -1.70
CA ASP A 59 -5.06 12.92 -1.85
C ASP A 59 -3.58 12.97 -2.28
N PHE A 60 -2.76 12.22 -1.60
CA PHE A 60 -1.33 12.12 -1.89
C PHE A 60 -0.99 10.77 -2.49
N ALA A 61 0.10 10.72 -3.24
CA ALA A 61 0.64 9.50 -3.80
C ALA A 61 2.17 9.52 -3.77
N SER A 62 2.79 8.33 -3.84
CA SER A 62 4.24 8.20 -3.96
C SER A 62 4.71 8.61 -5.35
N ARG A 63 5.99 8.91 -5.49
CA ARG A 63 6.63 9.19 -6.79
C ARG A 63 6.44 8.04 -7.78
N GLU A 64 6.54 6.82 -7.28
CA GLU A 64 6.39 5.60 -8.08
C GLU A 64 4.97 5.41 -8.61
N PHE A 65 3.95 5.91 -7.91
CA PHE A 65 2.59 5.94 -8.42
C PHE A 65 2.50 6.74 -9.73
N PHE A 66 3.09 7.94 -9.76
CA PHE A 66 3.11 8.75 -10.98
C PHE A 66 3.94 8.09 -12.09
N ALA A 67 5.10 7.53 -11.75
CA ALA A 67 5.92 6.79 -12.70
C ALA A 67 5.16 5.59 -13.28
N ASN A 68 4.38 4.87 -12.46
CA ASN A 68 3.53 3.77 -12.89
C ASN A 68 2.46 4.21 -13.90
N GLU A 69 1.86 5.38 -13.70
CA GLU A 69 0.84 5.90 -14.61
C GLU A 69 1.41 6.23 -16.01
N GLN A 70 2.66 6.69 -16.06
CA GLN A 70 3.35 7.10 -17.29
C GLN A 70 4.12 5.97 -17.98
N THR A 71 4.31 4.83 -17.31
CA THR A 71 5.18 3.76 -17.80
C THR A 71 4.36 2.56 -18.29
N ARG A 72 4.86 1.93 -19.34
CA ARG A 72 4.31 0.67 -19.90
C ARG A 72 5.41 -0.37 -20.03
N VAL A 73 5.09 -1.59 -19.66
CA VAL A 73 6.00 -2.73 -19.75
C VAL A 73 5.68 -3.52 -21.01
N VAL A 74 6.63 -3.56 -21.94
CA VAL A 74 6.53 -4.30 -23.20
C VAL A 74 7.50 -5.47 -23.28
N LYS A 75 8.41 -5.55 -22.31
CA LYS A 75 9.50 -6.52 -22.27
C LYS A 75 8.99 -7.93 -21.92
N ARG A 76 9.70 -8.94 -22.42
CA ARG A 76 9.56 -10.34 -22.01
C ARG A 76 10.35 -10.58 -20.73
N TYR A 77 9.74 -11.35 -19.84
CA TYR A 77 10.31 -11.79 -18.56
C TYR A 77 10.29 -13.30 -18.48
N GLU A 78 11.36 -13.87 -17.92
CA GLU A 78 11.53 -15.32 -17.75
C GLU A 78 12.03 -15.62 -16.34
N GLY A 79 11.76 -16.81 -15.85
CA GLY A 79 12.20 -17.28 -14.54
C GLY A 79 11.20 -17.02 -13.42
N ASN A 80 11.69 -16.90 -12.20
CA ASN A 80 10.84 -16.78 -11.02
C ASN A 80 10.07 -15.46 -10.98
N ILE A 81 8.81 -15.54 -10.54
CA ILE A 81 7.92 -14.39 -10.45
C ILE A 81 8.50 -13.34 -9.50
N GLY A 82 8.97 -13.75 -8.32
CA GLY A 82 9.56 -12.82 -7.34
C GLY A 82 10.69 -12.00 -7.91
N ASP A 83 11.63 -12.64 -8.60
CA ASP A 83 12.78 -11.97 -9.23
C ASP A 83 12.31 -10.98 -10.31
N ASN A 84 11.27 -11.33 -11.05
CA ASN A 84 10.72 -10.47 -12.09
C ASN A 84 9.96 -9.27 -11.51
N VAL A 85 9.24 -9.44 -10.39
CA VAL A 85 8.62 -8.32 -9.67
C VAL A 85 9.70 -7.35 -9.18
N GLU A 86 10.77 -7.86 -8.58
CA GLU A 86 11.89 -7.03 -8.12
C GLU A 86 12.53 -6.24 -9.28
N LYS A 87 12.78 -6.90 -10.43
CA LYS A 87 13.27 -6.23 -11.64
C LYS A 87 12.32 -5.15 -12.15
N ILE A 88 11.02 -5.38 -12.14
CA ILE A 88 10.03 -4.37 -12.56
C ILE A 88 10.10 -3.15 -11.64
N LEU A 89 10.16 -3.36 -10.32
CA LEU A 89 10.23 -2.26 -9.36
C LEU A 89 11.56 -1.50 -9.48
N LYS A 90 12.70 -2.18 -9.56
CA LYS A 90 14.03 -1.56 -9.63
C LYS A 90 14.34 -0.95 -11.00
N ASP A 91 14.11 -1.70 -12.07
CA ASP A 91 14.61 -1.31 -13.39
C ASP A 91 13.62 -0.39 -14.13
N VAL A 92 12.32 -0.62 -13.93
CA VAL A 92 11.27 0.11 -14.66
C VAL A 92 10.79 1.32 -13.86
N LEU A 93 10.41 1.12 -12.59
CA LEU A 93 9.90 2.20 -11.74
C LEU A 93 11.00 2.96 -10.99
N LYS A 94 12.24 2.45 -10.99
CA LYS A 94 13.37 3.08 -10.28
C LYS A 94 13.10 3.30 -8.80
N VAL A 95 12.47 2.31 -8.17
CA VAL A 95 12.21 2.33 -6.73
C VAL A 95 13.53 2.40 -5.98
N THR A 96 13.62 3.34 -5.05
CA THR A 96 14.79 3.59 -4.19
C THR A 96 14.59 3.08 -2.76
N THR A 97 13.34 2.92 -2.33
CA THR A 97 12.97 2.33 -1.03
C THR A 97 13.22 0.83 -0.99
N ASP A 98 13.11 0.24 0.20
CA ASP A 98 13.25 -1.20 0.38
C ASP A 98 12.23 -1.99 -0.45
N ILE A 99 12.66 -3.14 -0.95
CA ILE A 99 11.81 -4.06 -1.72
C ILE A 99 11.92 -5.44 -1.10
N GLN A 100 10.84 -5.88 -0.46
CA GLN A 100 10.77 -7.17 0.20
C GLN A 100 9.96 -8.15 -0.63
N VAL A 101 10.63 -9.14 -1.18
CA VAL A 101 10.03 -10.17 -2.03
C VAL A 101 10.20 -11.54 -1.40
N ASP A 102 9.09 -12.24 -1.20
CA ASP A 102 9.12 -13.66 -0.83
C ASP A 102 9.37 -14.51 -2.07
N LYS A 103 10.20 -15.53 -1.92
CA LYS A 103 10.53 -16.45 -3.01
C LYS A 103 9.31 -17.22 -3.50
N THR A 104 9.21 -17.35 -4.81
CA THR A 104 8.16 -18.10 -5.50
C THR A 104 8.68 -19.45 -6.00
N ALA A 105 7.86 -20.49 -5.87
CA ALA A 105 8.26 -21.87 -6.18
C ALA A 105 8.37 -22.16 -7.68
N VAL A 106 7.55 -21.52 -8.52
CA VAL A 106 7.37 -21.89 -9.92
C VAL A 106 7.80 -20.74 -10.82
N PRO A 107 8.64 -21.01 -11.84
CA PRO A 107 8.96 -20.01 -12.85
C PRO A 107 7.72 -19.72 -13.71
N TYR A 108 7.60 -18.47 -14.14
CA TYR A 108 6.50 -18.02 -14.98
C TYR A 108 6.99 -17.03 -16.03
N ASN A 109 6.92 -17.45 -17.29
CA ASN A 109 7.34 -16.62 -18.41
C ASN A 109 6.17 -15.81 -18.93
N PHE A 110 6.36 -14.49 -19.11
CA PHE A 110 5.31 -13.61 -19.60
C PHE A 110 5.87 -12.44 -20.41
N ILE A 111 4.99 -11.76 -21.10
CA ILE A 111 5.26 -10.50 -21.80
C ILE A 111 4.45 -9.42 -21.12
N GLY A 112 5.04 -8.25 -20.91
CA GLY A 112 4.41 -7.12 -20.22
C GLY A 112 3.15 -6.59 -20.90
N ASN A 113 3.02 -6.84 -22.22
CA ASN A 113 1.82 -6.59 -23.02
C ASN A 113 1.24 -5.16 -22.84
N ASP A 114 2.12 -4.19 -22.82
CA ASP A 114 1.79 -2.76 -22.69
C ASP A 114 0.99 -2.41 -21.41
N ARG A 115 1.21 -3.18 -20.35
CA ARG A 115 0.54 -2.96 -19.05
C ARG A 115 1.38 -2.10 -18.12
N LYS A 116 0.68 -1.42 -17.20
CA LYS A 116 1.33 -0.66 -16.13
C LYS A 116 2.10 -1.60 -15.19
N PRO A 117 3.26 -1.18 -14.66
CA PRO A 117 4.08 -2.00 -13.76
C PRO A 117 3.33 -2.55 -12.55
N PHE A 118 2.58 -1.74 -11.81
CA PHE A 118 1.83 -2.19 -10.64
C PHE A 118 0.71 -3.17 -10.98
N TYR A 119 0.07 -2.99 -12.14
CA TYR A 119 -0.89 -3.98 -12.64
C TYR A 119 -0.23 -5.35 -12.83
N ILE A 120 0.96 -5.38 -13.43
CA ILE A 120 1.70 -6.63 -13.63
C ILE A 120 2.09 -7.25 -12.29
N CYS A 121 2.59 -6.48 -11.33
CA CYS A 121 2.92 -6.99 -10.00
C CYS A 121 1.70 -7.59 -9.29
N THR A 122 0.55 -6.92 -9.35
CA THR A 122 -0.71 -7.43 -8.78
C THR A 122 -1.20 -8.69 -9.51
N TRP A 123 -1.12 -8.69 -10.83
CA TRP A 123 -1.49 -9.86 -11.63
C TRP A 123 -0.57 -11.04 -11.34
N LEU A 124 0.74 -10.83 -11.22
CA LEU A 124 1.70 -11.85 -10.85
C LEU A 124 1.47 -12.39 -9.43
N ALA A 125 1.00 -11.55 -8.51
CA ALA A 125 0.63 -11.99 -7.17
C ALA A 125 -0.45 -13.09 -7.19
N SER A 126 -1.43 -12.99 -8.10
CA SER A 126 -2.47 -14.01 -8.29
C SER A 126 -1.96 -15.31 -8.92
N LYS A 127 -0.75 -15.32 -9.49
CA LYS A 127 -0.11 -16.49 -10.12
C LYS A 127 0.97 -17.12 -9.25
N SER A 128 1.32 -16.47 -8.15
CA SER A 128 2.45 -16.86 -7.31
C SER A 128 2.06 -17.93 -6.30
N ILE A 129 2.96 -18.91 -6.16
CA ILE A 129 2.89 -19.96 -5.14
C ILE A 129 4.18 -19.85 -4.32
N PRO A 130 4.12 -19.86 -2.97
CA PRO A 130 5.31 -19.74 -2.13
C PRO A 130 6.20 -20.97 -2.25
N GLU A 131 7.51 -20.75 -2.17
CA GLU A 131 8.47 -21.82 -1.98
C GLU A 131 8.34 -22.35 -0.55
N ILE A 132 8.03 -23.64 -0.41
CA ILE A 132 7.98 -24.31 0.89
C ILE A 132 9.40 -24.72 1.24
N SER A 133 10.00 -24.08 2.26
CA SER A 133 11.24 -24.58 2.83
C SER A 133 10.94 -25.83 3.65
N THR A 134 11.60 -26.94 3.30
CA THR A 134 11.50 -28.22 4.03
C THR A 134 12.13 -28.19 5.42
N GLU A 135 12.73 -27.07 5.82
CA GLU A 135 13.44 -26.92 7.09
C GLU A 135 12.53 -26.94 8.33
N ASP A 136 11.25 -26.66 8.19
CA ASP A 136 10.33 -26.64 9.33
C ASP A 136 9.71 -28.00 9.70
N GLY A 137 10.14 -29.10 9.09
CA GLY A 137 9.81 -30.49 9.52
C GLY A 137 8.33 -30.83 9.69
N LYS A 138 7.42 -29.91 9.41
CA LYS A 138 5.98 -30.10 9.44
C LYS A 138 5.46 -30.39 8.04
N SER A 139 5.67 -31.63 7.62
CA SER A 139 4.97 -32.23 6.49
C SER A 139 3.46 -32.06 6.68
N GLY A 140 2.83 -31.28 5.82
CA GLY A 140 1.38 -31.20 5.79
C GLY A 140 0.75 -29.83 5.53
N ILE A 141 1.49 -28.73 5.64
CA ILE A 141 0.96 -27.41 5.27
C ILE A 141 1.09 -27.28 3.76
N LYS A 142 -0.01 -27.51 3.05
CA LYS A 142 -0.10 -27.16 1.63
C LYS A 142 0.01 -25.64 1.56
N ALA A 143 1.01 -25.13 0.84
CA ALA A 143 1.11 -23.71 0.56
C ALA A 143 -0.17 -23.26 -0.15
N SER A 144 -0.83 -22.24 0.37
CA SER A 144 -1.93 -21.63 -0.34
C SER A 144 -1.38 -20.80 -1.50
N ALA A 145 -2.07 -20.83 -2.64
CA ALA A 145 -1.77 -19.89 -3.70
C ALA A 145 -2.22 -18.50 -3.22
N GLY A 146 -1.31 -17.56 -3.12
CA GLY A 146 -1.67 -16.20 -2.79
C GLY A 146 -0.50 -15.36 -2.32
N TYR A 147 -0.32 -14.26 -3.04
CA TYR A 147 0.61 -13.21 -2.70
C TYR A 147 -0.15 -11.89 -2.64
N LEU A 148 0.37 -10.98 -1.83
CA LEU A 148 -0.07 -9.59 -1.80
C LEU A 148 1.06 -8.70 -2.31
N PHE A 149 0.69 -7.75 -3.16
CA PHE A 149 1.56 -6.66 -3.56
C PHE A 149 1.04 -5.37 -2.94
N PHE A 150 1.85 -4.73 -2.13
CA PHE A 150 1.47 -3.51 -1.41
C PHE A 150 2.68 -2.65 -1.07
N GLN A 151 2.43 -1.39 -0.74
CA GLN A 151 3.43 -0.45 -0.26
C GLN A 151 3.16 -0.10 1.21
N THR A 152 4.22 0.03 2.00
CA THR A 152 4.20 0.59 3.36
C THR A 152 5.19 1.75 3.43
N ARG A 153 5.29 2.37 4.60
CA ARG A 153 6.32 3.38 4.86
C ARG A 153 7.74 2.86 4.57
N ASP A 154 7.98 1.59 4.86
CA ASP A 154 9.32 1.00 4.74
C ASP A 154 9.67 0.60 3.29
N GLY A 155 8.69 0.58 2.39
CA GLY A 155 8.90 0.26 0.98
C GLY A 155 7.84 -0.65 0.36
N TYR A 156 8.24 -1.38 -0.68
CA TYR A 156 7.37 -2.26 -1.46
C TYR A 156 7.47 -3.71 -1.00
N HIS A 157 6.34 -4.36 -0.95
CA HIS A 157 6.22 -5.73 -0.47
C HIS A 157 5.52 -6.61 -1.50
N PHE A 158 6.14 -7.75 -1.81
CA PHE A 158 5.55 -8.84 -2.55
C PHE A 158 5.62 -10.08 -1.68
N ARG A 159 4.59 -10.29 -0.86
CA ARG A 159 4.63 -11.23 0.26
C ARG A 159 3.62 -12.36 0.11
N SER A 160 4.05 -13.56 0.43
CA SER A 160 3.15 -14.70 0.58
C SER A 160 2.20 -14.50 1.76
N ILE A 161 0.92 -14.77 1.56
CA ILE A 161 -0.10 -14.73 2.62
C ILE A 161 0.30 -15.69 3.75
N ASP A 162 0.78 -16.90 3.41
CA ASP A 162 1.21 -17.88 4.41
C ASP A 162 2.34 -17.36 5.29
N LYS A 163 3.35 -16.70 4.70
CA LYS A 163 4.45 -16.10 5.47
C LYS A 163 4.01 -14.91 6.32
N ILE A 164 3.04 -14.15 5.86
CA ILE A 164 2.46 -13.06 6.66
C ILE A 164 1.79 -13.63 7.91
N PHE A 165 1.04 -14.71 7.79
CA PHE A 165 0.38 -15.37 8.93
C PHE A 165 1.36 -16.10 9.88
N GLN A 166 2.54 -16.48 9.41
CA GLN A 166 3.58 -17.10 10.24
C GLN A 166 4.40 -16.10 11.08
N GLN A 167 4.20 -14.80 10.88
CA GLN A 167 4.92 -13.78 11.64
C GLN A 167 4.56 -13.84 13.13
N LYS A 168 5.51 -13.48 13.97
CA LYS A 168 5.26 -13.32 15.41
C LYS A 168 4.19 -12.27 15.66
N ILE A 169 3.28 -12.57 16.56
CA ILE A 169 2.25 -11.62 16.99
C ILE A 169 2.94 -10.38 17.57
N LYS A 170 2.71 -9.22 16.98
CA LYS A 170 3.24 -7.94 17.47
C LYS A 170 2.35 -7.32 18.53
N LYS A 171 1.03 -7.38 18.34
CA LYS A 171 0.03 -6.80 19.26
C LYS A 171 -1.21 -7.68 19.29
N LYS A 172 -1.82 -7.76 20.47
CA LYS A 172 -3.10 -8.45 20.68
C LYS A 172 -4.18 -7.42 20.96
N PHE A 173 -5.25 -7.48 20.20
CA PHE A 173 -6.40 -6.62 20.35
C PHE A 173 -7.60 -7.43 20.81
N ILE A 174 -8.50 -6.81 21.58
CA ILE A 174 -9.75 -7.43 22.01
C ILE A 174 -10.94 -6.52 21.71
N PHE A 175 -12.02 -7.10 21.21
CA PHE A 175 -13.31 -6.44 21.12
C PHE A 175 -14.13 -6.81 22.35
N THR A 176 -14.38 -5.85 23.23
CA THR A 176 -15.10 -6.07 24.50
C THR A 176 -15.79 -4.79 24.96
N ASN A 177 -16.95 -4.97 25.58
CA ASN A 177 -17.73 -3.88 26.19
C ASN A 177 -17.31 -3.57 27.63
N THR A 178 -16.38 -4.34 28.22
CA THR A 178 -15.94 -4.10 29.60
C THR A 178 -15.20 -2.76 29.71
N THR A 179 -15.40 -2.02 30.82
CA THR A 179 -14.74 -0.74 31.06
C THR A 179 -13.23 -0.91 31.19
N ASN A 180 -12.81 -1.96 31.90
CA ASN A 180 -11.39 -2.24 32.14
C ASN A 180 -10.78 -3.04 31.00
N MET A 181 -9.50 -2.81 30.74
CA MET A 181 -8.72 -3.58 29.78
C MET A 181 -8.42 -4.96 30.36
N PRO A 182 -8.81 -6.07 29.70
CA PRO A 182 -8.43 -7.40 30.13
C PRO A 182 -6.91 -7.61 30.03
N GLU A 183 -6.34 -8.40 30.92
CA GLU A 183 -4.93 -8.74 30.91
C GLU A 183 -4.53 -9.50 29.62
N GLY A 184 -3.32 -9.27 29.15
CA GLY A 184 -2.75 -9.96 27.99
C GLY A 184 -3.12 -9.38 26.63
N TYR A 185 -3.78 -8.22 26.60
CA TYR A 185 -4.11 -7.50 25.36
C TYR A 185 -3.50 -6.09 25.40
N ASP A 186 -3.07 -5.62 24.22
CA ASP A 186 -2.39 -4.33 24.07
C ASP A 186 -3.38 -3.17 23.89
N ALA A 187 -4.53 -3.42 23.27
CA ALA A 187 -5.55 -2.39 23.05
C ALA A 187 -6.95 -2.98 22.80
N LYS A 188 -7.97 -2.13 22.94
CA LYS A 188 -9.36 -2.45 22.60
C LYS A 188 -9.67 -2.06 21.17
N ILE A 189 -10.45 -2.88 20.51
CA ILE A 189 -11.14 -2.53 19.27
C ILE A 189 -12.45 -1.85 19.67
N LEU A 190 -12.62 -0.60 19.26
CA LEU A 190 -13.82 0.19 19.57
C LEU A 190 -14.97 -0.15 18.61
N LYS A 191 -14.63 -0.37 17.34
CA LYS A 191 -15.60 -0.71 16.29
C LYS A 191 -14.91 -1.55 15.23
N TYR A 192 -15.60 -2.52 14.68
CA TYR A 192 -15.21 -3.19 13.45
C TYR A 192 -16.43 -3.38 12.54
N ASP A 193 -16.20 -3.28 11.24
CA ASP A 193 -17.20 -3.52 10.22
C ASP A 193 -16.70 -4.66 9.34
N ILE A 194 -17.54 -5.65 9.07
CA ILE A 194 -17.25 -6.75 8.15
C ILE A 194 -18.11 -6.56 6.91
N ASN A 195 -17.46 -6.24 5.80
CA ASN A 195 -18.11 -6.22 4.50
C ASN A 195 -17.83 -7.55 3.80
N SER A 196 -18.87 -8.30 3.50
CA SER A 196 -18.78 -9.53 2.71
C SER A 196 -19.63 -9.38 1.46
N ASP A 197 -18.98 -9.33 0.30
CA ASP A 197 -19.67 -9.44 -0.98
C ASP A 197 -19.88 -10.93 -1.28
N ILE A 198 -21.06 -11.42 -0.97
CA ILE A 198 -21.49 -12.75 -1.40
C ILE A 198 -22.10 -12.59 -2.79
N ASP A 199 -21.36 -12.92 -3.83
CA ASP A 199 -21.89 -12.99 -5.20
C ASP A 199 -22.77 -14.25 -5.35
N LEU A 200 -24.04 -14.13 -4.99
CA LEU A 200 -25.03 -15.20 -5.11
C LEU A 200 -25.56 -15.38 -6.54
N GLY A 201 -25.01 -14.68 -7.52
CA GLY A 201 -25.60 -14.55 -8.86
C GLY A 201 -24.92 -15.32 -9.98
N LYS A 202 -23.87 -16.09 -9.71
CA LYS A 202 -23.15 -16.84 -10.77
C LYS A 202 -23.16 -18.34 -10.48
N ASN A 203 -24.25 -18.97 -10.83
CA ASN A 203 -24.34 -20.39 -11.20
C ASN A 203 -24.67 -20.49 -12.69
#